data_0a71c60ab0dd209c341ceb72aa0986aa
#
_entry.id   0a71c60ab0dd209c341ceb72aa0986aa
#
_cell.length_a   1.000
_cell.length_b   1.000
_cell.length_c   1.000
_cell.angle_alpha   90.00
_cell.angle_beta   90.00
_cell.angle_gamma   90.00
#
_symmetry.space_group_name_H-M   'P 1'
#
loop_
_entity.id
_entity.type
_entity.pdbx_description
1 polymer ?
#
loop_
_entity_poly.entity_id
_entity_poly.type
_entity_poly.pdbx_seq_one_letter_code
_entity_poly.pdbx_strand_id
1 'polypeptide(L)'
;MIKLLQHNEIDVGQWDQLLATSPHASFFQTRQCYDFYCSLSFMKAFVYAVEEKGQLTGLMCGYLIADGGMLKRFFSRRAIVPGGALLRKDISEEALSALLKFCKKQLAKRAIYLELRNFTDYSSMKSVFNKNGFPYQPHLNFHVHTPDVETSLKKMSSTKRRDVRLSLREGAEIVHTKDLEDVRQFYVLLYDMYQTRIKTPLFPFEFFEKIVLQDCGKLFVIKYEDKIVAGNLCVELPNKILYEWFVCGEDRKYKNIFPSTLATWAAIEYASKNNFAYFDMMGAGKPDESYGVREFKSKFGGELVEHGRFLAVLSPYLFSLGKFAVKIIKSR
;
A
#
# COMPACT_ATOMS: atom_id res chain seq x y z
N MET A 1 -21.24 -26.42 -2.90
CA MET A 1 -21.20 -25.84 -4.27
C MET A 1 -20.34 -24.60 -4.20
N ILE A 2 -19.43 -24.43 -5.15
CA ILE A 2 -18.58 -23.24 -5.29
C ILE A 2 -19.15 -22.37 -6.40
N LYS A 3 -19.34 -21.06 -6.13
CA LYS A 3 -19.80 -20.07 -7.09
C LYS A 3 -18.77 -18.95 -7.20
N LEU A 4 -18.47 -18.52 -8.42
CA LEU A 4 -17.53 -17.42 -8.70
C LEU A 4 -18.33 -16.17 -9.06
N LEU A 5 -18.00 -15.04 -8.47
CA LEU A 5 -18.76 -13.81 -8.53
C LEU A 5 -17.91 -12.65 -9.08
N GLN A 6 -18.56 -11.75 -9.82
CA GLN A 6 -18.04 -10.44 -10.19
C GLN A 6 -18.75 -9.34 -9.37
N HIS A 7 -18.27 -8.12 -9.45
CA HIS A 7 -18.74 -6.98 -8.62
C HIS A 7 -20.26 -6.95 -8.40
N ASN A 8 -21.05 -6.94 -9.46
CA ASN A 8 -22.52 -6.80 -9.39
C ASN A 8 -23.26 -8.02 -8.80
N GLU A 9 -22.54 -9.12 -8.59
CA GLU A 9 -23.10 -10.36 -8.05
C GLU A 9 -22.73 -10.56 -6.57
N ILE A 10 -21.86 -9.71 -6.02
CA ILE A 10 -21.37 -9.81 -4.64
C ILE A 10 -22.36 -9.11 -3.71
N ASP A 11 -22.91 -9.85 -2.76
CA ASP A 11 -23.74 -9.27 -1.71
C ASP A 11 -22.92 -8.36 -0.80
N VAL A 12 -23.40 -7.13 -0.62
CA VAL A 12 -22.73 -6.09 0.14
C VAL A 12 -22.56 -6.47 1.62
N GLY A 13 -23.60 -7.06 2.23
CA GLY A 13 -23.56 -7.48 3.63
C GLY A 13 -22.54 -8.61 3.85
N GLN A 14 -22.45 -9.55 2.91
CA GLN A 14 -21.47 -10.63 2.97
C GLN A 14 -20.03 -10.12 2.77
N TRP A 15 -19.83 -9.10 1.92
CA TRP A 15 -18.50 -8.46 1.78
C TRP A 15 -18.07 -7.80 3.09
N ASP A 16 -18.95 -6.99 3.70
CA ASP A 16 -18.67 -6.31 4.96
C ASP A 16 -18.44 -7.32 6.10
N GLN A 17 -19.21 -8.42 6.15
CA GLN A 17 -19.01 -9.50 7.10
C GLN A 17 -17.65 -10.21 6.91
N LEU A 18 -17.28 -10.51 5.67
CA LEU A 18 -15.97 -11.11 5.36
C LEU A 18 -14.83 -10.17 5.79
N LEU A 19 -14.95 -8.86 5.52
CA LEU A 19 -13.96 -7.86 5.94
C LEU A 19 -13.85 -7.78 7.47
N ALA A 20 -14.97 -7.84 8.19
CA ALA A 20 -14.99 -7.76 9.65
C ALA A 20 -14.31 -8.97 10.32
N THR A 21 -14.46 -10.17 9.75
CA THR A 21 -14.05 -11.44 10.36
C THR A 21 -12.74 -12.02 9.81
N SER A 22 -12.27 -11.55 8.65
CA SER A 22 -11.06 -12.07 8.03
C SER A 22 -9.79 -11.63 8.77
N PRO A 23 -8.83 -12.56 8.98
CA PRO A 23 -7.51 -12.21 9.48
C PRO A 23 -6.68 -11.42 8.45
N HIS A 24 -7.11 -11.40 7.20
CA HIS A 24 -6.45 -10.72 6.09
C HIS A 24 -7.08 -9.36 5.74
N ALA A 25 -7.97 -8.84 6.60
CA ALA A 25 -8.64 -7.57 6.36
C ALA A 25 -7.66 -6.39 6.29
N SER A 26 -7.80 -5.57 5.27
CA SER A 26 -7.08 -4.30 5.12
C SER A 26 -7.99 -3.24 4.48
N PHE A 27 -7.60 -1.97 4.55
CA PHE A 27 -8.29 -0.88 3.84
C PHE A 27 -8.48 -1.21 2.35
N PHE A 28 -7.49 -1.83 1.73
CA PHE A 28 -7.43 -2.05 0.28
C PHE A 28 -8.44 -3.09 -0.25
N GLN A 29 -9.12 -3.82 0.64
CA GLN A 29 -10.19 -4.75 0.30
C GLN A 29 -11.58 -4.25 0.71
N THR A 30 -11.69 -3.00 1.19
CA THR A 30 -12.97 -2.36 1.49
C THR A 30 -13.71 -1.93 0.22
N ARG A 31 -15.03 -1.83 0.31
CA ARG A 31 -15.85 -1.23 -0.77
C ARG A 31 -15.44 0.22 -1.03
N GLN A 32 -15.15 0.99 0.02
CA GLN A 32 -14.69 2.37 -0.10
C GLN A 32 -13.42 2.47 -0.97
N CYS A 33 -12.44 1.56 -0.78
CA CYS A 33 -11.26 1.52 -1.62
C CYS A 33 -11.57 1.11 -3.06
N TYR A 34 -12.49 0.16 -3.27
CA TYR A 34 -12.96 -0.20 -4.61
C TYR A 34 -13.60 0.99 -5.34
N ASP A 35 -14.51 1.72 -4.68
CA ASP A 35 -15.18 2.90 -5.22
C ASP A 35 -14.18 4.03 -5.51
N PHE A 36 -13.18 4.21 -4.63
CA PHE A 36 -12.07 5.13 -4.88
C PHE A 36 -11.33 4.77 -6.16
N TYR A 37 -10.96 3.50 -6.37
CA TYR A 37 -10.30 3.08 -7.63
C TYR A 37 -11.21 3.28 -8.85
N CYS A 38 -12.52 3.06 -8.73
CA CYS A 38 -13.48 3.33 -9.80
C CYS A 38 -13.55 4.82 -10.17
N SER A 39 -13.34 5.71 -9.21
CA SER A 39 -13.40 7.16 -9.43
C SER A 39 -12.20 7.71 -10.22
N LEU A 40 -11.09 6.95 -10.33
CA LEU A 40 -9.84 7.40 -10.95
C LEU A 40 -9.83 7.18 -12.45
N SER A 41 -9.55 8.24 -13.22
CA SER A 41 -9.57 8.21 -14.69
C SER A 41 -8.49 7.31 -15.32
N PHE A 42 -7.39 7.09 -14.64
CA PHE A 42 -6.21 6.36 -15.12
C PHE A 42 -6.11 4.90 -14.63
N MET A 43 -7.05 4.45 -13.80
CA MET A 43 -7.16 3.08 -13.29
C MET A 43 -8.45 2.41 -13.76
N LYS A 44 -8.47 1.08 -13.72
CA LYS A 44 -9.69 0.29 -13.88
C LYS A 44 -9.79 -0.67 -12.71
N ALA A 45 -10.70 -0.40 -11.78
CA ALA A 45 -10.96 -1.27 -10.66
C ALA A 45 -11.49 -2.63 -11.11
N PHE A 46 -11.23 -3.67 -10.32
CA PHE A 46 -11.86 -4.97 -10.43
C PHE A 46 -12.06 -5.57 -9.05
N VAL A 47 -13.09 -6.38 -8.92
CA VAL A 47 -13.29 -7.25 -7.78
C VAL A 47 -13.86 -8.58 -8.27
N TYR A 48 -13.28 -9.68 -7.77
CA TYR A 48 -13.71 -11.04 -8.00
C TYR A 48 -13.80 -11.76 -6.69
N ALA A 49 -14.80 -12.64 -6.55
CA ALA A 49 -15.04 -13.33 -5.30
C ALA A 49 -15.43 -14.79 -5.51
N VAL A 50 -15.36 -15.55 -4.42
CA VAL A 50 -15.80 -16.94 -4.35
C VAL A 50 -16.73 -17.13 -3.16
N GLU A 51 -17.82 -17.84 -3.44
CA GLU A 51 -18.83 -18.26 -2.47
C GLU A 51 -18.78 -19.77 -2.30
N GLU A 52 -18.85 -20.25 -1.07
CA GLU A 52 -19.01 -21.64 -0.71
C GLU A 52 -20.29 -21.80 0.11
N LYS A 53 -21.17 -22.71 -0.33
CA LYS A 53 -22.43 -23.03 0.38
C LYS A 53 -23.28 -21.78 0.71
N GLY A 54 -23.32 -20.81 -0.18
CA GLY A 54 -24.10 -19.57 -0.01
C GLY A 54 -23.41 -18.49 0.84
N GLN A 55 -22.14 -18.67 1.20
CA GLN A 55 -21.36 -17.69 1.98
C GLN A 55 -20.12 -17.22 1.23
N LEU A 56 -19.86 -15.93 1.25
CA LEU A 56 -18.65 -15.35 0.68
C LEU A 56 -17.43 -15.78 1.51
N THR A 57 -16.48 -16.49 0.88
CA THR A 57 -15.31 -17.02 1.59
C THR A 57 -13.99 -16.44 1.12
N GLY A 58 -13.97 -15.83 -0.07
CA GLY A 58 -12.77 -15.18 -0.59
C GLY A 58 -13.09 -14.07 -1.58
N LEU A 59 -12.25 -13.01 -1.57
CA LEU A 59 -12.41 -11.86 -2.45
C LEU A 59 -11.04 -11.29 -2.83
N MET A 60 -10.89 -10.84 -4.06
CA MET A 60 -9.75 -10.08 -4.55
C MET A 60 -10.23 -8.74 -5.11
N CYS A 61 -9.87 -7.66 -4.43
CA CYS A 61 -10.11 -6.29 -4.85
C CYS A 61 -8.80 -5.65 -5.32
N GLY A 62 -8.81 -5.03 -6.50
CA GLY A 62 -7.61 -4.41 -7.05
C GLY A 62 -7.88 -3.53 -8.25
N TYR A 63 -6.80 -3.14 -8.91
CA TYR A 63 -6.87 -2.27 -10.08
C TYR A 63 -5.93 -2.71 -11.20
N LEU A 64 -6.31 -2.35 -12.41
CA LEU A 64 -5.50 -2.40 -13.63
C LEU A 64 -4.90 -1.03 -13.86
N ILE A 65 -3.61 -0.99 -14.14
CA ILE A 65 -2.88 0.23 -14.49
C ILE A 65 -1.87 -0.03 -15.60
N ALA A 66 -1.58 1.01 -16.37
CA ALA A 66 -0.55 1.00 -17.39
C ALA A 66 0.12 2.38 -17.44
N ASP A 67 1.43 2.41 -17.71
CA ASP A 67 2.22 3.65 -17.68
C ASP A 67 2.43 4.22 -19.10
N GLY A 68 2.47 5.56 -19.21
CA GLY A 68 2.90 6.29 -20.39
C GLY A 68 1.91 6.32 -21.55
N GLY A 69 2.41 6.69 -22.76
CA GLY A 69 1.61 6.77 -23.98
C GLY A 69 1.20 5.39 -24.54
N MET A 70 0.42 5.36 -25.62
CA MET A 70 -0.28 4.17 -26.14
C MET A 70 0.60 2.92 -26.26
N LEU A 71 1.80 3.05 -26.85
CA LEU A 71 2.73 1.93 -27.01
C LEU A 71 3.29 1.44 -25.65
N LYS A 72 3.69 2.38 -24.80
CA LYS A 72 4.20 2.08 -23.43
C LYS A 72 3.13 1.42 -22.57
N ARG A 73 1.87 1.86 -22.69
CA ARG A 73 0.70 1.27 -22.01
C ARG A 73 0.53 -0.21 -22.36
N PHE A 74 0.75 -0.59 -23.59
CA PHE A 74 0.63 -1.99 -24.02
C PHE A 74 1.65 -2.90 -23.27
N PHE A 75 2.89 -2.42 -23.09
CA PHE A 75 3.98 -3.18 -22.46
C PHE A 75 4.09 -3.01 -20.93
N SER A 76 3.25 -2.17 -20.32
CA SER A 76 3.29 -1.88 -18.87
C SER A 76 2.03 -2.28 -18.11
N ARG A 77 1.04 -2.87 -18.81
CA ARG A 77 -0.25 -3.27 -18.21
C ARG A 77 -0.08 -4.28 -17.09
N ARG A 78 -0.55 -3.93 -15.91
CA ARG A 78 -0.47 -4.80 -14.74
C ARG A 78 -1.74 -4.75 -13.91
N ALA A 79 -2.05 -5.84 -13.26
CA ALA A 79 -3.10 -5.94 -12.26
C ALA A 79 -2.46 -6.03 -10.88
N ILE A 80 -2.88 -5.19 -9.96
CA ILE A 80 -2.37 -5.12 -8.58
C ILE A 80 -3.52 -5.34 -7.62
N VAL A 81 -3.30 -6.19 -6.63
CA VAL A 81 -4.19 -6.43 -5.49
C VAL A 81 -3.45 -6.01 -4.23
N PRO A 82 -3.57 -4.73 -3.78
CA PRO A 82 -2.97 -4.30 -2.53
C PRO A 82 -3.67 -4.99 -1.35
N GLY A 83 -2.92 -5.31 -0.30
CA GLY A 83 -3.44 -6.02 0.86
C GLY A 83 -3.58 -7.54 0.67
N GLY A 84 -3.39 -8.07 -0.57
CA GLY A 84 -3.58 -9.49 -0.85
C GLY A 84 -5.05 -9.89 -1.00
N ALA A 85 -5.36 -11.16 -0.90
CA ALA A 85 -6.72 -11.68 -0.98
C ALA A 85 -7.43 -11.59 0.38
N LEU A 86 -8.64 -11.08 0.43
CA LEU A 86 -9.49 -11.14 1.62
C LEU A 86 -10.08 -12.54 1.71
N LEU A 87 -9.67 -13.31 2.71
CA LEU A 87 -10.04 -14.72 2.83
C LEU A 87 -10.66 -15.00 4.21
N ARG A 88 -11.71 -15.80 4.24
CA ARG A 88 -12.22 -16.37 5.47
C ARG A 88 -11.20 -17.36 6.04
N LYS A 89 -11.09 -17.45 7.36
CA LYS A 89 -10.12 -18.31 8.04
C LYS A 89 -10.20 -19.78 7.63
N ASP A 90 -11.39 -20.26 7.30
CA ASP A 90 -11.73 -21.64 6.97
C ASP A 90 -12.07 -21.85 5.49
N ILE A 91 -11.64 -20.96 4.59
CA ILE A 91 -11.80 -21.14 3.15
C ILE A 91 -11.18 -22.47 2.71
N SER A 92 -11.88 -23.24 1.86
CA SER A 92 -11.33 -24.48 1.32
C SER A 92 -10.21 -24.22 0.29
N GLU A 93 -9.31 -25.20 0.13
CA GLU A 93 -8.28 -25.13 -0.93
C GLU A 93 -8.91 -25.08 -2.32
N GLU A 94 -10.04 -25.78 -2.51
CA GLU A 94 -10.80 -25.81 -3.76
C GLU A 94 -11.37 -24.44 -4.10
N ALA A 95 -11.97 -23.74 -3.13
CA ALA A 95 -12.54 -22.42 -3.34
C ALA A 95 -11.45 -21.37 -3.61
N LEU A 96 -10.34 -21.39 -2.85
CA LEU A 96 -9.21 -20.51 -3.11
C LEU A 96 -8.62 -20.79 -4.51
N SER A 97 -8.43 -22.06 -4.88
CA SER A 97 -7.94 -22.43 -6.21
C SER A 97 -8.87 -21.95 -7.32
N ALA A 98 -10.19 -22.07 -7.13
CA ALA A 98 -11.19 -21.59 -8.07
C ALA A 98 -11.12 -20.07 -8.25
N LEU A 99 -11.01 -19.30 -7.14
CA LEU A 99 -10.85 -17.83 -7.17
C LEU A 99 -9.58 -17.43 -7.92
N LEU A 100 -8.44 -18.07 -7.62
CA LEU A 100 -7.14 -17.77 -8.25
C LEU A 100 -7.19 -18.01 -9.77
N LYS A 101 -7.75 -19.15 -10.19
CA LYS A 101 -7.94 -19.48 -11.62
C LYS A 101 -8.88 -18.51 -12.32
N PHE A 102 -9.96 -18.12 -11.63
CA PHE A 102 -10.94 -17.16 -12.15
C PHE A 102 -10.31 -15.79 -12.38
N CYS A 103 -9.57 -15.24 -11.39
CA CYS A 103 -8.87 -13.99 -11.53
C CYS A 103 -7.87 -14.00 -12.70
N LYS A 104 -7.09 -15.08 -12.84
CA LYS A 104 -6.17 -15.25 -13.99
C LYS A 104 -6.92 -15.21 -15.32
N LYS A 105 -8.02 -15.94 -15.44
CA LYS A 105 -8.85 -15.98 -16.66
C LYS A 105 -9.40 -14.60 -17.02
N GLN A 106 -9.97 -13.88 -16.04
CA GLN A 106 -10.57 -12.56 -16.27
C GLN A 106 -9.55 -11.48 -16.64
N LEU A 107 -8.31 -11.62 -16.17
CA LEU A 107 -7.27 -10.61 -16.34
C LEU A 107 -6.27 -10.95 -17.47
N ALA A 108 -6.28 -12.17 -18.01
CA ALA A 108 -5.28 -12.67 -18.97
C ALA A 108 -5.11 -11.78 -20.23
N LYS A 109 -6.19 -11.17 -20.74
CA LYS A 109 -6.13 -10.25 -21.90
C LYS A 109 -5.92 -8.79 -21.52
N ARG A 110 -5.98 -8.47 -20.23
CA ARG A 110 -6.00 -7.10 -19.70
C ARG A 110 -4.70 -6.68 -19.03
N ALA A 111 -3.92 -7.65 -18.53
CA ALA A 111 -2.66 -7.43 -17.82
C ALA A 111 -1.58 -8.43 -18.26
N ILE A 112 -0.31 -8.05 -18.09
CA ILE A 112 0.85 -8.89 -18.33
C ILE A 112 1.10 -9.82 -17.14
N TYR A 113 0.83 -9.29 -15.93
CA TYR A 113 0.91 -10.04 -14.68
C TYR A 113 -0.14 -9.54 -13.68
N LEU A 114 -0.41 -10.39 -12.69
CA LEU A 114 -1.24 -10.09 -11.52
C LEU A 114 -0.35 -10.23 -10.28
N GLU A 115 -0.19 -9.15 -9.52
CA GLU A 115 0.61 -9.10 -8.29
C GLU A 115 -0.30 -8.86 -7.09
N LEU A 116 -0.25 -9.77 -6.10
CA LEU A 116 -0.85 -9.58 -4.80
C LEU A 116 0.24 -9.08 -3.84
N ARG A 117 0.04 -7.94 -3.22
CA ARG A 117 0.94 -7.34 -2.24
C ARG A 117 0.39 -7.59 -0.86
N ASN A 118 0.96 -8.56 -0.15
CA ASN A 118 0.40 -8.99 1.12
C ASN A 118 0.78 -8.01 2.24
N PHE A 119 -0.19 -7.73 3.12
CA PHE A 119 0.02 -6.94 4.35
C PHE A 119 -0.24 -7.77 5.61
N THR A 120 -0.59 -9.03 5.43
CA THR A 120 -0.77 -10.03 6.48
C THR A 120 -0.12 -11.34 6.07
N ASP A 121 -0.01 -12.29 6.99
CA ASP A 121 0.61 -13.59 6.75
C ASP A 121 -0.32 -14.55 5.99
N TYR A 122 0.16 -15.09 4.86
CA TYR A 122 -0.47 -16.13 4.05
C TYR A 122 0.33 -17.44 4.05
N SER A 123 1.17 -17.68 5.03
CA SER A 123 2.06 -18.86 5.08
C SER A 123 1.31 -20.18 4.99
N SER A 124 0.16 -20.30 5.67
CA SER A 124 -0.71 -21.49 5.65
C SER A 124 -1.30 -21.79 4.27
N MET A 125 -1.44 -20.80 3.39
CA MET A 125 -2.04 -20.93 2.06
C MET A 125 -1.02 -20.86 0.93
N LYS A 126 0.26 -20.66 1.24
CA LYS A 126 1.35 -20.48 0.30
C LYS A 126 1.45 -21.62 -0.73
N SER A 127 1.18 -22.86 -0.30
CA SER A 127 1.16 -24.03 -1.20
C SER A 127 0.06 -23.93 -2.26
N VAL A 128 -1.14 -23.48 -1.88
CA VAL A 128 -2.27 -23.33 -2.79
C VAL A 128 -2.00 -22.23 -3.82
N PHE A 129 -1.47 -21.09 -3.39
CA PHE A 129 -1.05 -20.03 -4.30
C PHE A 129 -0.01 -20.53 -5.32
N ASN A 130 1.05 -21.19 -4.85
CA ASN A 130 2.10 -21.74 -5.70
C ASN A 130 1.58 -22.75 -6.73
N LYS A 131 0.76 -23.72 -6.31
CA LYS A 131 0.11 -24.74 -7.19
C LYS A 131 -0.75 -24.09 -8.28
N ASN A 132 -1.33 -22.91 -8.01
CA ASN A 132 -2.16 -22.18 -8.98
C ASN A 132 -1.37 -21.17 -9.82
N GLY A 133 -0.03 -21.19 -9.76
CA GLY A 133 0.86 -20.35 -10.57
C GLY A 133 0.98 -18.91 -10.05
N PHE A 134 0.95 -18.75 -8.74
CA PHE A 134 1.25 -17.53 -7.99
C PHE A 134 2.47 -17.76 -7.09
N PRO A 135 3.68 -17.88 -7.65
CA PRO A 135 4.88 -18.06 -6.84
C PRO A 135 5.06 -16.92 -5.83
N TYR A 136 5.46 -17.32 -4.62
CA TYR A 136 5.77 -16.39 -3.54
C TYR A 136 7.07 -15.66 -3.81
N GLN A 137 7.10 -14.38 -3.48
CA GLN A 137 8.26 -13.51 -3.53
C GLN A 137 8.45 -12.85 -2.18
N PRO A 138 9.58 -13.07 -1.47
CA PRO A 138 9.86 -12.42 -0.20
C PRO A 138 9.81 -10.90 -0.32
N HIS A 139 9.17 -10.25 0.63
CA HIS A 139 9.12 -8.79 0.74
C HIS A 139 8.86 -8.38 2.18
N LEU A 140 9.69 -7.50 2.69
CA LEU A 140 9.67 -7.07 4.07
C LEU A 140 8.76 -5.86 4.27
N ASN A 141 8.29 -5.70 5.51
CA ASN A 141 7.52 -4.55 5.98
C ASN A 141 7.86 -4.26 7.45
N PHE A 142 7.41 -3.12 7.97
CA PHE A 142 7.47 -2.79 9.40
C PHE A 142 6.08 -2.50 9.93
N HIS A 143 5.74 -3.12 11.06
CA HIS A 143 4.55 -2.83 11.85
C HIS A 143 4.96 -2.12 13.15
N VAL A 144 4.55 -0.88 13.34
CA VAL A 144 4.82 -0.10 14.55
C VAL A 144 3.58 -0.18 15.43
N HIS A 145 3.64 -0.92 16.53
CA HIS A 145 2.55 -0.95 17.51
C HIS A 145 2.37 0.41 18.19
N THR A 146 1.13 0.87 18.26
CA THR A 146 0.77 2.24 18.68
C THR A 146 -0.18 2.25 19.90
N PRO A 147 0.23 1.69 21.06
CA PRO A 147 -0.64 1.59 22.22
C PRO A 147 -0.97 2.96 22.84
N ASP A 148 0.01 3.86 22.88
CA ASP A 148 -0.08 5.25 23.31
C ASP A 148 1.12 6.05 22.79
N VAL A 149 1.01 7.38 22.85
CA VAL A 149 2.02 8.30 22.30
C VAL A 149 3.38 8.18 22.99
N GLU A 150 3.37 8.07 24.34
CA GLU A 150 4.60 8.01 25.13
C GLU A 150 5.39 6.73 24.86
N THR A 151 4.68 5.58 24.86
CA THR A 151 5.27 4.27 24.57
C THR A 151 5.78 4.20 23.14
N SER A 152 5.00 4.71 22.17
CA SER A 152 5.40 4.75 20.76
C SER A 152 6.65 5.60 20.55
N LEU A 153 6.74 6.76 21.20
CA LEU A 153 7.93 7.61 21.16
C LEU A 153 9.13 6.92 21.82
N LYS A 154 8.94 6.25 22.98
CA LYS A 154 10.03 5.54 23.69
C LYS A 154 10.62 4.38 22.87
N LYS A 155 9.81 3.69 22.07
CA LYS A 155 10.27 2.60 21.19
C LYS A 155 11.15 3.06 20.03
N MET A 156 11.04 4.31 19.60
CA MET A 156 11.92 4.86 18.58
C MET A 156 13.38 4.91 19.05
N SER A 157 14.32 4.84 18.11
CA SER A 157 15.74 5.05 18.42
C SER A 157 15.98 6.42 19.08
N SER A 158 17.02 6.52 19.92
CA SER A 158 17.37 7.81 20.59
C SER A 158 17.61 8.95 19.59
N THR A 159 18.24 8.63 18.46
CA THR A 159 18.46 9.59 17.38
C THR A 159 17.12 10.12 16.82
N LYS A 160 16.16 9.25 16.51
CA LYS A 160 14.87 9.67 15.94
C LYS A 160 14.04 10.49 16.96
N ARG A 161 14.06 10.10 18.24
CA ARG A 161 13.43 10.90 19.30
C ARG A 161 14.03 12.30 19.41
N ARG A 162 15.37 12.40 19.35
CA ARG A 162 16.07 13.68 19.35
C ARG A 162 15.68 14.51 18.11
N ASP A 163 15.67 13.89 16.93
CA ASP A 163 15.37 14.56 15.67
C ASP A 163 13.94 15.14 15.66
N VAL A 164 12.95 14.41 16.20
CA VAL A 164 11.57 14.91 16.38
C VAL A 164 11.55 16.13 17.31
N ARG A 165 12.14 16.01 18.52
CA ARG A 165 12.15 17.11 19.51
C ARG A 165 12.86 18.35 18.99
N LEU A 166 13.97 18.14 18.29
CA LEU A 166 14.77 19.24 17.73
C LEU A 166 13.97 19.96 16.64
N SER A 167 13.37 19.22 15.70
CA SER A 167 12.55 19.81 14.63
C SER A 167 11.41 20.68 15.17
N LEU A 168 10.68 20.17 16.18
CA LEU A 168 9.58 20.90 16.81
C LEU A 168 10.09 22.16 17.56
N ARG A 169 11.21 22.05 18.25
CA ARG A 169 11.83 23.20 18.96
C ARG A 169 12.31 24.31 18.00
N GLU A 170 12.80 23.91 16.82
CA GLU A 170 13.25 24.85 15.78
C GLU A 170 12.07 25.46 14.98
N GLY A 171 10.82 25.16 15.36
CA GLY A 171 9.62 25.78 14.79
C GLY A 171 8.97 25.00 13.63
N ALA A 172 9.35 23.74 13.42
CA ALA A 172 8.58 22.91 12.47
C ALA A 172 7.24 22.51 13.08
N GLU A 173 6.17 22.57 12.29
CA GLU A 173 4.81 22.28 12.71
C GLU A 173 4.25 21.04 12.00
N ILE A 174 3.55 20.19 12.75
CA ILE A 174 2.78 19.06 12.21
C ILE A 174 1.34 19.52 11.97
N VAL A 175 0.89 19.44 10.74
CA VAL A 175 -0.49 19.80 10.36
C VAL A 175 -1.19 18.61 9.71
N HIS A 176 -2.33 18.18 10.27
CA HIS A 176 -3.25 17.26 9.61
C HIS A 176 -4.21 18.09 8.76
N THR A 177 -4.22 17.87 7.44
CA THR A 177 -4.91 18.76 6.50
C THR A 177 -5.73 17.99 5.47
N LYS A 178 -6.79 18.63 4.98
CA LYS A 178 -7.54 18.30 3.76
C LYS A 178 -7.54 19.46 2.76
N ASP A 179 -6.77 20.53 3.04
CA ASP A 179 -6.66 21.68 2.16
C ASP A 179 -5.98 21.29 0.84
N LEU A 180 -6.58 21.65 -0.29
CA LEU A 180 -6.11 21.26 -1.62
C LEU A 180 -4.80 21.92 -2.02
N GLU A 181 -4.48 23.09 -1.47
CA GLU A 181 -3.18 23.72 -1.71
C GLU A 181 -2.07 22.97 -0.96
N ASP A 182 -2.30 22.57 0.28
CA ASP A 182 -1.39 21.69 1.02
C ASP A 182 -1.18 20.34 0.28
N VAL A 183 -2.26 19.74 -0.27
CA VAL A 183 -2.15 18.51 -1.09
C VAL A 183 -1.32 18.75 -2.34
N ARG A 184 -1.47 19.91 -3.00
CA ARG A 184 -0.71 20.27 -4.20
C ARG A 184 0.78 20.43 -3.90
N GLN A 185 1.12 21.14 -2.83
CA GLN A 185 2.51 21.32 -2.40
C GLN A 185 3.15 19.98 -2.01
N PHE A 186 2.45 19.14 -1.24
CA PHE A 186 2.90 17.77 -0.95
C PHE A 186 3.15 16.96 -2.22
N TYR A 187 2.23 17.02 -3.19
CA TYR A 187 2.38 16.32 -4.47
C TYR A 187 3.62 16.78 -5.24
N VAL A 188 3.91 18.08 -5.26
CA VAL A 188 5.12 18.62 -5.92
C VAL A 188 6.39 18.07 -5.30
N LEU A 189 6.49 18.04 -3.95
CA LEU A 189 7.62 17.44 -3.25
C LEU A 189 7.77 15.95 -3.55
N LEU A 190 6.66 15.24 -3.53
CA LEU A 190 6.63 13.80 -3.82
C LEU A 190 7.01 13.51 -5.27
N TYR A 191 6.50 14.30 -6.21
CA TYR A 191 6.82 14.19 -7.63
C TYR A 191 8.30 14.40 -7.90
N ASP A 192 8.91 15.45 -7.31
CA ASP A 192 10.36 15.69 -7.42
C ASP A 192 11.16 14.48 -6.89
N MET A 193 10.79 13.94 -5.74
CA MET A 193 11.45 12.75 -5.18
C MET A 193 11.33 11.55 -6.12
N TYR A 194 10.17 11.33 -6.75
CA TYR A 194 9.96 10.24 -7.70
C TYR A 194 10.77 10.42 -8.98
N GLN A 195 10.90 11.64 -9.51
CA GLN A 195 11.70 11.93 -10.70
C GLN A 195 13.22 11.79 -10.43
N THR A 196 13.69 12.27 -9.29
CA THR A 196 15.13 12.38 -9.02
C THR A 196 15.73 11.15 -8.34
N ARG A 197 15.00 10.49 -7.43
CA ARG A 197 15.54 9.43 -6.57
C ARG A 197 14.92 8.05 -6.83
N ILE A 198 13.57 7.95 -6.84
CA ILE A 198 12.88 6.66 -6.96
C ILE A 198 12.88 6.16 -8.41
N LYS A 199 12.80 7.08 -9.38
CA LYS A 199 12.82 6.83 -10.82
C LYS A 199 11.74 5.83 -11.29
N THR A 200 10.57 5.88 -10.66
CA THR A 200 9.38 5.12 -11.05
C THR A 200 8.21 6.08 -11.25
N PRO A 201 7.21 5.73 -12.08
CA PRO A 201 6.04 6.58 -12.26
C PRO A 201 5.30 6.79 -10.94
N LEU A 202 4.97 8.05 -10.63
CA LEU A 202 4.03 8.43 -9.57
C LEU A 202 2.62 8.48 -10.16
N PHE A 203 1.60 8.22 -9.34
CA PHE A 203 0.21 8.45 -9.73
C PHE A 203 -0.05 9.93 -10.01
N PRO A 204 -0.98 10.27 -10.93
CA PRO A 204 -1.39 11.65 -11.19
C PRO A 204 -1.93 12.36 -9.94
N PHE A 205 -1.93 13.68 -9.94
CA PHE A 205 -2.44 14.51 -8.83
C PHE A 205 -3.88 14.14 -8.43
N GLU A 206 -4.73 13.78 -9.40
CA GLU A 206 -6.10 13.28 -9.17
C GLU A 206 -6.20 12.21 -8.08
N PHE A 207 -5.19 11.32 -7.99
CA PHE A 207 -5.15 10.28 -6.95
C PHE A 207 -5.07 10.89 -5.55
N PHE A 208 -4.16 11.84 -5.36
CA PHE A 208 -3.87 12.47 -4.08
C PHE A 208 -5.02 13.38 -3.64
N GLU A 209 -5.54 14.18 -4.55
CA GLU A 209 -6.70 15.02 -4.33
C GLU A 209 -7.90 14.19 -3.86
N LYS A 210 -8.28 13.16 -4.62
CA LYS A 210 -9.46 12.37 -4.34
C LYS A 210 -9.36 11.55 -3.06
N ILE A 211 -8.18 11.00 -2.71
CA ILE A 211 -8.05 10.21 -1.48
C ILE A 211 -8.03 11.08 -0.22
N VAL A 212 -7.38 12.24 -0.25
CA VAL A 212 -7.32 13.15 0.90
C VAL A 212 -8.69 13.71 1.26
N LEU A 213 -9.55 13.94 0.26
CA LEU A 213 -10.92 14.40 0.49
C LEU A 213 -11.83 13.33 1.11
N GLN A 214 -11.47 12.04 1.04
CA GLN A 214 -12.22 10.98 1.71
C GLN A 214 -11.86 10.92 3.20
N ASP A 215 -12.79 10.38 4.01
CA ASP A 215 -12.57 10.26 5.46
C ASP A 215 -11.48 9.23 5.81
N CYS A 216 -11.25 8.23 4.96
CA CYS A 216 -10.17 7.27 5.15
C CYS A 216 -8.78 7.81 4.81
N GLY A 217 -8.67 8.90 4.07
CA GLY A 217 -7.40 9.54 3.73
C GLY A 217 -6.96 10.51 4.81
N LYS A 218 -5.69 10.40 5.24
CA LYS A 218 -5.08 11.27 6.26
C LYS A 218 -3.79 11.82 5.70
N LEU A 219 -3.74 13.13 5.45
CA LEU A 219 -2.51 13.79 5.03
C LEU A 219 -1.92 14.59 6.19
N PHE A 220 -0.72 14.22 6.59
CA PHE A 220 0.10 14.97 7.54
C PHE A 220 1.16 15.71 6.75
N VAL A 221 1.21 17.05 6.88
CA VAL A 221 2.27 17.87 6.30
C VAL A 221 3.11 18.49 7.40
N ILE A 222 4.38 18.69 7.11
CA ILE A 222 5.30 19.40 7.99
C ILE A 222 5.53 20.78 7.39
N LYS A 223 5.11 21.81 8.13
CA LYS A 223 5.33 23.21 7.77
C LYS A 223 6.56 23.75 8.50
N TYR A 224 7.40 24.48 7.79
CA TYR A 224 8.55 25.20 8.33
C TYR A 224 8.79 26.44 7.48
N GLU A 225 8.91 27.62 8.12
CA GLU A 225 9.03 28.92 7.44
C GLU A 225 7.98 29.10 6.32
N ASP A 226 6.71 28.87 6.68
CA ASP A 226 5.52 28.97 5.80
C ASP A 226 5.54 28.06 4.57
N LYS A 227 6.41 27.03 4.55
CA LYS A 227 6.52 26.07 3.45
C LYS A 227 6.23 24.65 3.93
N ILE A 228 5.64 23.84 3.06
CA ILE A 228 5.57 22.41 3.30
C ILE A 228 6.91 21.79 2.91
N VAL A 229 7.60 21.21 3.90
CA VAL A 229 8.93 20.61 3.75
C VAL A 229 8.91 19.07 3.77
N ALA A 230 7.79 18.47 4.18
CA ALA A 230 7.54 17.04 4.15
C ALA A 230 6.05 16.75 4.21
N GLY A 231 5.69 15.50 3.91
CA GLY A 231 4.35 15.01 4.15
C GLY A 231 4.28 13.49 4.16
N ASN A 232 3.22 12.97 4.78
CA ASN A 232 2.89 11.56 4.88
C ASN A 232 1.40 11.38 4.59
N LEU A 233 1.07 10.77 3.46
CA LEU A 233 -0.28 10.38 3.11
C LEU A 233 -0.55 8.97 3.59
N CYS A 234 -1.50 8.84 4.49
CA CYS A 234 -1.95 7.58 5.05
C CYS A 234 -3.39 7.26 4.63
N VAL A 235 -3.75 5.98 4.74
CA VAL A 235 -5.14 5.52 4.70
C VAL A 235 -5.42 4.61 5.88
N GLU A 236 -6.65 4.57 6.34
CA GLU A 236 -7.00 3.84 7.55
C GLU A 236 -8.03 2.74 7.33
N LEU A 237 -7.82 1.60 7.99
CA LEU A 237 -8.88 0.68 8.37
C LEU A 237 -9.25 1.03 9.82
N PRO A 238 -10.41 1.66 10.07
CA PRO A 238 -10.75 2.26 11.37
C PRO A 238 -10.57 1.28 12.53
N ASN A 239 -10.00 1.77 13.64
CA ASN A 239 -9.72 1.00 14.87
C ASN A 239 -8.80 -0.22 14.70
N LYS A 240 -8.18 -0.39 13.55
CA LYS A 240 -7.28 -1.51 13.26
C LYS A 240 -5.90 -1.05 12.81
N ILE A 241 -5.79 -0.45 11.62
CA ILE A 241 -4.49 -0.20 10.98
C ILE A 241 -4.49 1.15 10.29
N LEU A 242 -3.42 1.93 10.48
CA LEU A 242 -3.08 3.08 9.67
C LEU A 242 -1.94 2.70 8.72
N TYR A 243 -2.11 2.88 7.40
CA TYR A 243 -1.14 2.51 6.38
C TYR A 243 -0.41 3.75 5.84
N GLU A 244 0.94 3.75 5.81
CA GLU A 244 1.78 4.76 5.17
C GLU A 244 1.79 4.57 3.66
N TRP A 245 0.93 5.27 2.91
CA TRP A 245 0.86 5.07 1.46
C TRP A 245 1.94 5.82 0.69
N PHE A 246 2.16 7.08 1.05
CA PHE A 246 3.22 7.91 0.45
C PHE A 246 3.83 8.84 1.48
N VAL A 247 5.16 8.85 1.56
CA VAL A 247 5.91 9.75 2.44
C VAL A 247 7.07 10.38 1.69
N CYS A 248 7.31 11.67 1.90
CA CYS A 248 8.48 12.38 1.39
C CYS A 248 8.94 13.48 2.35
N GLY A 249 10.18 13.93 2.16
CA GLY A 249 10.72 15.08 2.89
C GLY A 249 12.06 15.56 2.35
N GLU A 250 12.35 16.83 2.58
CA GLU A 250 13.52 17.54 2.09
C GLU A 250 14.68 17.56 3.12
N ASP A 251 14.99 16.41 3.75
CA ASP A 251 15.94 16.27 4.86
C ASP A 251 17.32 16.90 4.66
N ARG A 252 17.75 17.11 3.41
CA ARG A 252 19.07 17.66 3.09
C ARG A 252 19.10 19.18 2.97
N LYS A 253 17.93 19.84 3.00
CA LYS A 253 17.84 21.28 2.79
C LYS A 253 17.93 22.09 4.08
N TYR A 254 17.62 21.47 5.20
CA TYR A 254 17.49 22.18 6.47
C TYR A 254 18.48 21.64 7.51
N LYS A 255 19.09 22.58 8.25
CA LYS A 255 19.91 22.25 9.41
C LYS A 255 19.00 22.12 10.64
N ASN A 256 19.15 21.06 11.43
CA ASN A 256 18.36 20.79 12.64
C ASN A 256 16.86 20.50 12.41
N ILE A 257 16.38 20.50 11.19
CA ILE A 257 15.05 20.05 10.84
C ILE A 257 15.17 18.71 10.11
N PHE A 258 14.36 17.72 10.52
CA PHE A 258 14.36 16.37 9.98
C PHE A 258 12.97 16.03 9.39
N PRO A 259 12.61 16.61 8.24
CA PRO A 259 11.26 16.62 7.72
C PRO A 259 10.65 15.22 7.55
N SER A 260 11.34 14.26 6.91
CA SER A 260 10.82 12.89 6.75
C SER A 260 10.63 12.18 8.08
N THR A 261 11.50 12.45 9.08
CA THR A 261 11.36 11.88 10.42
C THR A 261 10.11 12.40 11.11
N LEU A 262 9.86 13.70 11.01
CA LEU A 262 8.71 14.35 11.62
C LEU A 262 7.41 13.94 10.94
N ALA A 263 7.40 13.79 9.60
CA ALA A 263 6.24 13.32 8.85
C ALA A 263 5.85 11.87 9.20
N THR A 264 6.86 10.99 9.36
CA THR A 264 6.61 9.60 9.81
C THR A 264 6.12 9.58 11.26
N TRP A 265 6.70 10.40 12.14
CA TRP A 265 6.27 10.53 13.53
C TRP A 265 4.82 11.04 13.61
N ALA A 266 4.44 12.01 12.80
CA ALA A 266 3.07 12.56 12.78
C ALA A 266 2.01 11.45 12.55
N ALA A 267 2.27 10.51 11.66
CA ALA A 267 1.39 9.38 11.40
C ALA A 267 1.37 8.39 12.59
N ILE A 268 2.53 8.09 13.19
CA ILE A 268 2.63 7.21 14.38
C ILE A 268 1.90 7.85 15.57
N GLU A 269 2.10 9.13 15.81
CA GLU A 269 1.43 9.87 16.88
C GLU A 269 -0.09 9.89 16.68
N TYR A 270 -0.55 10.13 15.46
CA TYR A 270 -1.97 10.06 15.11
C TYR A 270 -2.55 8.66 15.37
N ALA A 271 -1.86 7.61 14.93
CA ALA A 271 -2.28 6.23 15.17
C ALA A 271 -2.39 5.93 16.67
N SER A 272 -1.40 6.39 17.47
CA SER A 272 -1.40 6.21 18.93
C SER A 272 -2.53 6.97 19.63
N LYS A 273 -2.86 8.18 19.17
CA LYS A 273 -3.96 9.01 19.73
C LYS A 273 -5.36 8.48 19.38
N ASN A 274 -5.48 7.73 18.28
CA ASN A 274 -6.76 7.26 17.75
C ASN A 274 -6.95 5.73 17.91
N ASN A 275 -6.20 5.10 18.81
CA ASN A 275 -6.34 3.69 19.19
C ASN A 275 -6.19 2.70 18.03
N PHE A 276 -5.35 2.97 17.04
CA PHE A 276 -4.97 1.98 16.05
C PHE A 276 -4.09 0.91 16.68
N ALA A 277 -4.27 -0.35 16.31
CA ALA A 277 -3.45 -1.44 16.81
C ALA A 277 -1.98 -1.28 16.38
N TYR A 278 -1.78 -0.85 15.14
CA TYR A 278 -0.45 -0.54 14.61
C TYR A 278 -0.49 0.38 13.39
N PHE A 279 0.66 1.01 13.15
CA PHE A 279 0.97 1.74 11.93
C PHE A 279 1.80 0.84 11.01
N ASP A 280 1.29 0.61 9.79
CA ASP A 280 1.94 -0.20 8.76
C ASP A 280 2.77 0.71 7.84
N MET A 281 4.09 0.54 7.83
CA MET A 281 5.00 1.37 7.03
C MET A 281 5.07 0.94 5.55
N MET A 282 4.26 0.00 5.09
CA MET A 282 4.05 -0.38 3.69
C MET A 282 5.32 -0.63 2.87
N GLY A 283 6.11 -1.57 3.30
CA GLY A 283 7.21 -2.10 2.50
C GLY A 283 8.59 -1.60 2.92
N ALA A 284 9.51 -2.57 3.03
CA ALA A 284 10.90 -2.39 3.42
C ALA A 284 11.87 -3.15 2.48
N GLY A 285 11.46 -3.38 1.22
CA GLY A 285 12.25 -4.02 0.19
C GLY A 285 12.35 -5.54 0.33
N LYS A 286 13.23 -6.15 -0.44
CA LYS A 286 13.50 -7.60 -0.37
C LYS A 286 14.54 -7.91 0.71
N PRO A 287 14.50 -9.11 1.33
CA PRO A 287 15.42 -9.46 2.43
C PRO A 287 16.89 -9.40 2.03
N ASP A 288 17.21 -9.85 0.83
CA ASP A 288 18.54 -10.02 0.26
C ASP A 288 19.15 -8.76 -0.39
N GLU A 289 18.41 -7.65 -0.41
CA GLU A 289 18.88 -6.38 -0.96
C GLU A 289 19.19 -5.38 0.15
N SER A 290 20.33 -4.66 0.07
CA SER A 290 20.57 -3.47 0.90
C SER A 290 19.57 -2.38 0.51
N TYR A 291 18.88 -1.81 1.48
CA TYR A 291 17.81 -0.86 1.23
C TYR A 291 17.76 0.23 2.30
N GLY A 292 18.25 1.43 1.97
CA GLY A 292 18.34 2.56 2.92
C GLY A 292 17.01 2.96 3.57
N VAL A 293 15.88 2.75 2.85
CA VAL A 293 14.54 2.98 3.44
C VAL A 293 14.25 1.98 4.57
N ARG A 294 14.74 0.74 4.49
CA ARG A 294 14.63 -0.23 5.57
C ARG A 294 15.37 0.23 6.82
N GLU A 295 16.59 0.73 6.65
CA GLU A 295 17.37 1.28 7.78
C GLU A 295 16.72 2.51 8.40
N PHE A 296 16.10 3.36 7.59
CA PHE A 296 15.32 4.49 8.08
C PHE A 296 14.11 4.00 8.91
N LYS A 297 13.30 3.09 8.35
CA LYS A 297 12.08 2.57 8.98
C LYS A 297 12.35 1.78 10.27
N SER A 298 13.43 1.00 10.33
CA SER A 298 13.80 0.23 11.52
C SER A 298 14.01 1.08 12.78
N LYS A 299 14.28 2.38 12.62
CA LYS A 299 14.56 3.32 13.73
C LYS A 299 13.29 3.84 14.41
N PHE A 300 12.10 3.49 13.92
CA PHE A 300 10.82 3.91 14.50
C PHE A 300 10.21 2.89 15.49
N GLY A 301 10.95 1.83 15.84
CA GLY A 301 10.55 0.88 16.88
C GLY A 301 9.52 -0.16 16.42
N GLY A 302 9.39 -0.33 15.09
CA GLY A 302 8.50 -1.34 14.50
C GLY A 302 9.13 -2.75 14.48
N GLU A 303 8.27 -3.74 14.42
CA GLU A 303 8.62 -5.13 14.16
C GLU A 303 8.82 -5.34 12.66
N LEU A 304 9.93 -5.99 12.28
CA LEU A 304 10.18 -6.39 10.90
C LEU A 304 9.40 -7.67 10.59
N VAL A 305 8.49 -7.60 9.62
CA VAL A 305 7.67 -8.74 9.17
C VAL A 305 7.94 -9.08 7.71
N GLU A 306 7.76 -10.35 7.33
CA GLU A 306 7.83 -10.81 5.95
C GLU A 306 6.48 -11.41 5.52
N HIS A 307 5.65 -10.60 4.88
CA HIS A 307 4.38 -11.06 4.32
C HIS A 307 4.47 -11.36 2.82
N GLY A 308 5.50 -10.86 2.16
CA GLY A 308 5.82 -11.13 0.76
C GLY A 308 4.76 -10.69 -0.24
N ARG A 309 4.86 -11.27 -1.41
CA ARG A 309 3.94 -11.05 -2.53
C ARG A 309 3.68 -12.35 -3.25
N PHE A 310 2.56 -12.42 -3.97
CA PHE A 310 2.31 -13.48 -4.94
C PHE A 310 2.22 -12.87 -6.33
N LEU A 311 2.92 -13.47 -7.30
CA LEU A 311 2.97 -12.95 -8.66
C LEU A 311 2.57 -14.01 -9.68
N ALA A 312 1.44 -13.83 -10.37
CA ALA A 312 1.06 -14.65 -11.51
C ALA A 312 1.39 -13.96 -12.82
N VAL A 313 2.21 -14.59 -13.64
CA VAL A 313 2.51 -14.13 -15.00
C VAL A 313 1.38 -14.55 -15.93
N LEU A 314 0.70 -13.58 -16.55
CA LEU A 314 -0.45 -13.79 -17.44
C LEU A 314 -0.01 -13.82 -18.91
N SER A 315 1.07 -13.11 -19.27
CA SER A 315 1.67 -13.13 -20.60
C SER A 315 3.20 -13.32 -20.49
N PRO A 316 3.71 -14.56 -20.55
CA PRO A 316 5.13 -14.86 -20.35
C PRO A 316 6.05 -14.10 -21.31
N TYR A 317 5.67 -14.00 -22.58
CA TYR A 317 6.46 -13.30 -23.61
C TYR A 317 6.59 -11.80 -23.29
N LEU A 318 5.48 -11.10 -23.04
CA LEU A 318 5.51 -9.67 -22.71
C LEU A 318 6.21 -9.40 -21.36
N PHE A 319 6.04 -10.32 -20.40
CA PHE A 319 6.71 -10.21 -19.11
C PHE A 319 8.25 -10.31 -19.24
N SER A 320 8.74 -11.23 -20.07
CA SER A 320 10.17 -11.39 -20.33
C SER A 320 10.76 -10.17 -21.06
N LEU A 321 10.05 -9.64 -22.06
CA LEU A 321 10.42 -8.39 -22.73
C LEU A 321 10.48 -7.21 -21.77
N GLY A 322 9.47 -7.08 -20.89
CA GLY A 322 9.45 -6.01 -19.89
C GLY A 322 10.61 -6.08 -18.91
N LYS A 323 10.95 -7.28 -18.42
CA LYS A 323 12.14 -7.49 -17.56
C LYS A 323 13.43 -7.10 -18.24
N PHE A 324 13.60 -7.47 -19.52
CA PHE A 324 14.77 -7.12 -20.31
C PHE A 324 14.90 -5.61 -20.50
N ALA A 325 13.82 -4.93 -20.85
CA ALA A 325 13.79 -3.47 -21.00
C ALA A 325 14.17 -2.74 -19.70
N VAL A 326 13.62 -3.17 -18.55
CA VAL A 326 13.95 -2.58 -17.24
C VAL A 326 15.42 -2.81 -16.88
N LYS A 327 16.00 -3.97 -17.23
CA LYS A 327 17.42 -4.25 -16.98
C LYS A 327 18.32 -3.29 -17.78
N ILE A 328 18.00 -3.02 -19.05
CA ILE A 328 18.75 -2.06 -19.89
C ILE A 328 18.66 -0.63 -19.33
N ILE A 329 17.47 -0.21 -18.88
CA ILE A 329 17.28 1.14 -18.33
C ILE A 329 18.05 1.34 -17.03
N LYS A 330 18.16 0.31 -16.18
CA LYS A 330 18.89 0.37 -14.92
C LYS A 330 20.40 0.24 -15.06
N SER A 331 20.90 -0.24 -16.19
CA SER A 331 22.34 -0.34 -16.49
C SER A 331 22.93 0.92 -17.14
N ARG A 332 22.08 1.91 -17.44
CA ARG A 332 22.45 3.27 -17.88
C ARG A 332 22.27 4.27 -16.74
#